data_58c838f1a3804f211c1c5ae9d5c47433
#
_entry.id   58c838f1a3804f211c1c5ae9d5c47433
#
_cell.length_a   1.000
_cell.length_b   1.000
_cell.length_c   1.000
_cell.angle_alpha   90.00
_cell.angle_beta   90.00
_cell.angle_gamma   90.00
#
_symmetry.space_group_name_H-M   'P 1'
#
loop_
_entity.id
_entity.type
_entity.pdbx_description
1 polymer ?
#
loop_
_entity_poly.entity_id
_entity_poly.type
_entity_poly.pdbx_seq_one_letter_code
_entity_poly.pdbx_strand_id
1 'polypeptide(L)'
;APDTDAYGDTGSDTLGNVARAVGGLALPNLQRLGLGNATDVLGVPPVAHPVGGYGVMLPRSAGKDSTTGHWEIAGLHLDKPFPTYPHGFPAEVIDAFVKATGRPVIANCVASGTAVIAEFAEEQQRTGAWIVYTSADSVFQIAAHEEWISLDELYRACEIAREQLVAPHDVSRVIARPFVGTSGAWTRTANRRDYSIQPPGITLLDVLEAAGVPRAGVGKVDDLFAGRAIQSRHTSDNVEGLEAIRRWLD
;
A
#
# COMPACT_ATOMS: atom_id res chain seq x y z
N ALA A 1 17.53 8.56 -2.33
CA ALA A 1 17.97 7.25 -2.82
C ALA A 1 18.62 7.43 -4.19
N PRO A 2 19.64 6.64 -4.56
CA PRO A 2 20.43 6.87 -5.78
C PRO A 2 19.67 6.60 -7.10
N ASP A 3 18.54 5.91 -7.02
CA ASP A 3 17.70 5.49 -8.14
C ASP A 3 16.42 6.32 -8.31
N THR A 4 16.21 7.35 -7.52
CA THR A 4 14.96 8.14 -7.53
C THR A 4 14.70 8.85 -8.84
N ASP A 5 15.73 9.24 -9.57
CA ASP A 5 15.60 9.90 -10.89
C ASP A 5 14.94 8.99 -11.93
N ALA A 6 15.21 7.68 -11.86
CA ALA A 6 14.61 6.69 -12.77
C ALA A 6 13.07 6.59 -12.60
N TYR A 7 12.56 7.01 -11.45
CA TYR A 7 11.13 6.97 -11.12
C TYR A 7 10.48 8.38 -11.07
N GLY A 8 11.17 9.41 -11.54
CA GLY A 8 10.68 10.79 -11.48
C GLY A 8 10.49 11.34 -10.05
N ASP A 9 11.25 10.82 -9.08
CA ASP A 9 11.10 11.07 -7.64
C ASP A 9 12.39 11.65 -7.05
N THR A 10 13.06 12.48 -7.84
CA THR A 10 14.30 13.17 -7.49
C THR A 10 14.19 13.86 -6.13
N GLY A 11 15.17 13.61 -5.25
CA GLY A 11 15.20 14.18 -3.89
C GLY A 11 14.48 13.33 -2.83
N SER A 12 13.84 12.22 -3.21
CA SER A 12 13.29 11.25 -2.24
C SER A 12 14.41 10.60 -1.42
N ASP A 13 14.43 10.91 -0.15
CA ASP A 13 15.38 10.40 0.85
C ASP A 13 14.75 10.57 2.23
N THR A 14 13.82 9.69 2.58
CA THR A 14 13.03 9.84 3.81
C THR A 14 13.91 9.99 5.05
N LEU A 15 14.88 9.10 5.23
CA LEU A 15 15.74 9.12 6.42
C LEU A 15 16.64 10.36 6.47
N GLY A 16 17.30 10.68 5.35
CA GLY A 16 18.17 11.87 5.26
C GLY A 16 17.37 13.17 5.35
N ASN A 17 16.19 13.26 4.73
CA ASN A 17 15.32 14.45 4.81
C ASN A 17 14.81 14.67 6.24
N VAL A 18 14.40 13.62 6.95
CA VAL A 18 14.00 13.70 8.36
C VAL A 18 15.19 14.14 9.21
N ALA A 19 16.36 13.54 9.01
CA ALA A 19 17.57 13.91 9.77
C ALA A 19 17.91 15.39 9.58
N ARG A 20 17.84 15.90 8.36
CA ARG A 20 18.07 17.34 8.09
C ARG A 20 16.99 18.23 8.71
N ALA A 21 15.71 17.84 8.64
CA ALA A 21 14.61 18.62 9.18
C ALA A 21 14.65 18.80 10.70
N VAL A 22 15.18 17.80 11.43
CA VAL A 22 15.26 17.84 12.90
C VAL A 22 16.67 18.21 13.42
N GLY A 23 17.61 18.54 12.53
CA GLY A 23 18.97 18.95 12.91
C GLY A 23 19.88 17.78 13.32
N GLY A 24 19.56 16.56 12.94
CA GLY A 24 20.30 15.33 13.19
C GLY A 24 19.52 14.28 13.99
N LEU A 25 19.80 13.02 13.72
CA LEU A 25 19.19 11.88 14.43
C LEU A 25 20.15 11.25 15.41
N ALA A 26 19.65 10.86 16.58
CA ALA A 26 20.39 10.06 17.55
C ALA A 26 19.91 8.59 17.49
N LEU A 27 20.63 7.75 16.75
CA LEU A 27 20.30 6.34 16.50
C LEU A 27 21.44 5.42 16.91
N PRO A 28 21.82 5.38 18.23
CA PRO A 28 23.05 4.72 18.68
C PRO A 28 23.10 3.22 18.36
N ASN A 29 21.98 2.52 18.41
CA ASN A 29 21.93 1.10 18.08
C ASN A 29 22.12 0.86 16.58
N LEU A 30 21.43 1.62 15.71
CA LEU A 30 21.56 1.50 14.26
C LEU A 30 22.95 1.97 13.80
N GLN A 31 23.51 3.00 14.43
CA GLN A 31 24.90 3.42 14.19
C GLN A 31 25.88 2.29 14.49
N ARG A 32 25.75 1.64 15.65
CA ARG A 32 26.60 0.51 16.04
C ARG A 32 26.45 -0.69 15.07
N LEU A 33 25.27 -0.88 14.48
CA LEU A 33 25.02 -1.89 13.46
C LEU A 33 25.57 -1.53 12.07
N GLY A 34 25.98 -0.27 11.84
CA GLY A 34 26.60 0.17 10.59
C GLY A 34 25.74 1.04 9.69
N LEU A 35 24.66 1.65 10.20
CA LEU A 35 23.80 2.52 9.37
C LEU A 35 24.60 3.65 8.71
N GLY A 36 25.43 4.37 9.46
CA GLY A 36 26.28 5.45 8.95
C GLY A 36 27.39 4.99 7.99
N ASN A 37 27.68 3.67 7.94
CA ASN A 37 28.59 3.08 6.94
C ASN A 37 27.87 2.76 5.64
N ALA A 38 26.56 2.52 5.68
CA ALA A 38 25.74 2.21 4.50
C ALA A 38 25.25 3.47 3.76
N THR A 39 24.96 4.55 4.50
CA THR A 39 24.42 5.80 3.93
C THR A 39 24.70 6.99 4.85
N ASP A 40 24.83 8.20 4.28
CA ASP A 40 24.99 9.42 5.02
C ASP A 40 23.70 9.85 5.72
N VAL A 41 23.74 9.91 7.04
CA VAL A 41 22.61 10.38 7.88
C VAL A 41 23.14 11.38 8.90
N LEU A 42 22.63 12.60 8.86
CA LEU A 42 23.03 13.63 9.81
C LEU A 42 22.78 13.18 11.26
N GLY A 43 23.84 13.18 12.08
CA GLY A 43 23.80 12.71 13.47
C GLY A 43 24.10 11.22 13.66
N VAL A 44 24.35 10.46 12.56
CA VAL A 44 24.68 9.03 12.60
C VAL A 44 25.98 8.78 11.82
N PRO A 45 27.15 9.16 12.37
CA PRO A 45 28.42 8.97 11.67
C PRO A 45 28.77 7.48 11.51
N PRO A 46 29.62 7.12 10.54
CA PRO A 46 30.13 5.77 10.38
C PRO A 46 30.92 5.32 11.59
N VAL A 47 31.01 4.01 11.82
CA VAL A 47 31.83 3.39 12.86
C VAL A 47 32.90 2.49 12.25
N ALA A 48 34.07 2.44 12.87
CA ALA A 48 35.17 1.65 12.33
C ALA A 48 34.93 0.14 12.36
N HIS A 49 34.18 -0.34 13.36
CA HIS A 49 33.89 -1.77 13.54
C HIS A 49 32.42 -1.99 13.85
N PRO A 50 31.54 -2.01 12.83
CA PRO A 50 30.16 -2.33 13.04
C PRO A 50 29.97 -3.74 13.58
N VAL A 51 29.00 -3.91 14.48
CA VAL A 51 28.69 -5.24 15.07
C VAL A 51 27.68 -6.04 14.23
N GLY A 52 27.17 -5.46 13.15
CA GLY A 52 26.24 -6.08 12.21
C GLY A 52 26.78 -6.06 10.79
N GLY A 53 26.16 -6.86 9.92
CA GLY A 53 26.31 -6.71 8.47
C GLY A 53 25.51 -5.50 7.99
N TYR A 54 26.07 -4.70 7.10
CA TYR A 54 25.38 -3.56 6.49
C TYR A 54 25.63 -3.51 4.98
N GLY A 55 24.73 -2.86 4.25
CA GLY A 55 24.86 -2.67 2.82
C GLY A 55 23.66 -1.93 2.24
N VAL A 56 23.76 -1.61 0.96
CA VAL A 56 22.69 -0.99 0.17
C VAL A 56 22.11 -2.02 -0.78
N MET A 57 20.80 -2.19 -0.76
CA MET A 57 20.09 -3.01 -1.73
C MET A 57 19.40 -2.09 -2.75
N LEU A 58 19.65 -2.35 -4.04
CA LEU A 58 18.99 -1.67 -5.14
C LEU A 58 17.85 -2.55 -5.65
N PRO A 59 16.64 -1.99 -5.88
CA PRO A 59 15.52 -2.74 -6.44
C PRO A 59 15.82 -3.17 -7.88
N ARG A 60 15.37 -4.37 -8.24
CA ARG A 60 15.42 -4.91 -9.62
C ARG A 60 14.07 -4.82 -10.32
N SER A 61 12.99 -4.87 -9.54
CA SER A 61 11.64 -4.80 -10.09
C SER A 61 11.39 -3.46 -10.79
N ALA A 62 10.68 -3.52 -11.91
CA ALA A 62 10.34 -2.33 -12.69
C ALA A 62 9.34 -1.40 -12.00
N GLY A 63 8.58 -1.90 -11.00
CA GLY A 63 7.58 -1.14 -10.26
C GLY A 63 8.16 -0.39 -9.07
N LYS A 64 7.52 0.73 -8.71
CA LYS A 64 7.80 1.50 -7.51
C LYS A 64 6.53 1.64 -6.68
N ASP A 65 6.14 0.59 -6.03
CA ASP A 65 4.98 0.55 -5.14
C ASP A 65 5.23 -0.41 -3.98
N SER A 66 4.39 -0.32 -2.94
CA SER A 66 4.55 -1.13 -1.72
C SER A 66 4.46 -2.63 -1.98
N THR A 67 3.59 -3.07 -2.88
CA THR A 67 3.39 -4.49 -3.20
C THR A 67 4.64 -5.07 -3.86
N THR A 68 5.10 -4.41 -4.92
CA THR A 68 6.34 -4.78 -5.64
C THR A 68 7.53 -4.86 -4.69
N GLY A 69 7.74 -3.84 -3.84
CA GLY A 69 8.85 -3.81 -2.90
C GLY A 69 8.82 -4.95 -1.87
N HIS A 70 7.65 -5.29 -1.34
CA HIS A 70 7.51 -6.42 -0.41
C HIS A 70 7.75 -7.76 -1.09
N TRP A 71 7.27 -7.94 -2.31
CA TRP A 71 7.51 -9.17 -3.06
C TRP A 71 8.99 -9.36 -3.38
N GLU A 72 9.68 -8.26 -3.75
CA GLU A 72 11.12 -8.32 -4.05
C GLU A 72 11.95 -8.64 -2.79
N ILE A 73 11.63 -8.07 -1.63
CA ILE A 73 12.24 -8.46 -0.34
C ILE A 73 12.01 -9.95 -0.05
N ALA A 74 10.86 -10.48 -0.46
CA ALA A 74 10.53 -11.90 -0.34
C ALA A 74 11.05 -12.78 -1.51
N GLY A 75 11.92 -12.25 -2.37
CA GLY A 75 12.61 -12.99 -3.43
C GLY A 75 11.90 -13.04 -4.78
N LEU A 76 10.78 -12.35 -4.94
CA LEU A 76 10.03 -12.29 -6.19
C LEU A 76 10.15 -10.91 -6.84
N HIS A 77 10.84 -10.81 -7.97
CA HIS A 77 10.92 -9.56 -8.73
C HIS A 77 9.95 -9.55 -9.93
N LEU A 78 9.54 -8.36 -10.35
CA LEU A 78 8.65 -8.13 -11.47
C LEU A 78 9.38 -7.43 -12.61
N ASP A 79 9.34 -8.01 -13.82
CA ASP A 79 9.92 -7.39 -15.02
C ASP A 79 9.08 -6.22 -15.56
N LYS A 80 7.80 -6.16 -15.20
CA LYS A 80 6.87 -5.10 -15.62
C LYS A 80 6.23 -4.45 -14.40
N PRO A 81 6.12 -3.10 -14.38
CA PRO A 81 5.40 -2.42 -13.32
C PRO A 81 3.91 -2.70 -13.43
N PHE A 82 3.19 -2.60 -12.33
CA PHE A 82 1.74 -2.56 -12.35
C PHE A 82 1.21 -1.35 -13.15
N PRO A 83 0.08 -1.48 -13.84
CA PRO A 83 -0.48 -0.39 -14.63
C PRO A 83 -0.93 0.76 -13.72
N THR A 84 -0.73 2.00 -14.17
CA THR A 84 -1.23 3.23 -13.52
C THR A 84 -2.16 3.99 -14.47
N TYR A 85 -3.08 4.77 -13.91
CA TYR A 85 -4.14 5.41 -14.67
C TYR A 85 -4.19 6.92 -14.38
N PRO A 86 -3.24 7.71 -14.91
CA PRO A 86 -3.13 9.14 -14.62
C PRO A 86 -4.34 9.98 -15.11
N HIS A 87 -5.18 9.41 -15.96
CA HIS A 87 -6.40 10.06 -16.48
C HIS A 87 -7.69 9.32 -16.09
N GLY A 88 -7.65 8.46 -15.07
CA GLY A 88 -8.75 7.56 -14.73
C GLY A 88 -8.72 6.26 -15.56
N PHE A 89 -9.56 5.32 -15.18
CA PHE A 89 -9.67 4.02 -15.84
C PHE A 89 -10.36 4.13 -17.21
N PRO A 90 -9.99 3.33 -18.21
CA PRO A 90 -10.63 3.33 -19.51
C PRO A 90 -12.09 2.86 -19.39
N ALA A 91 -12.90 3.25 -20.40
CA ALA A 91 -14.34 3.03 -20.40
C ALA A 91 -14.71 1.54 -20.27
N GLU A 92 -13.96 0.65 -20.93
CA GLU A 92 -14.20 -0.80 -20.84
C GLU A 92 -14.09 -1.37 -19.43
N VAL A 93 -13.19 -0.82 -18.60
CA VAL A 93 -13.04 -1.22 -17.18
C VAL A 93 -14.23 -0.73 -16.36
N ILE A 94 -14.61 0.53 -16.56
CA ILE A 94 -15.73 1.14 -15.81
C ILE A 94 -17.04 0.52 -16.21
N ASP A 95 -17.29 0.31 -17.50
CA ASP A 95 -18.54 -0.29 -18.02
C ASP A 95 -18.72 -1.74 -17.53
N ALA A 96 -17.63 -2.52 -17.51
CA ALA A 96 -17.64 -3.87 -16.97
C ALA A 96 -17.98 -3.86 -15.47
N PHE A 97 -17.39 -2.95 -14.70
CA PHE A 97 -17.65 -2.79 -13.28
C PHE A 97 -19.08 -2.34 -12.98
N VAL A 98 -19.60 -1.34 -13.71
CA VAL A 98 -20.98 -0.88 -13.62
C VAL A 98 -21.96 -2.01 -13.91
N LYS A 99 -21.74 -2.78 -14.99
CA LYS A 99 -22.57 -3.92 -15.36
C LYS A 99 -22.61 -5.00 -14.28
N ALA A 100 -21.47 -5.28 -13.65
CA ALA A 100 -21.39 -6.34 -12.65
C ALA A 100 -21.93 -5.93 -11.27
N THR A 101 -21.79 -4.65 -10.90
CA THR A 101 -22.25 -4.15 -9.59
C THR A 101 -23.66 -3.56 -9.64
N GLY A 102 -24.20 -3.24 -10.83
CA GLY A 102 -25.52 -2.66 -11.02
C GLY A 102 -25.68 -1.20 -10.59
N ARG A 103 -24.59 -0.52 -10.21
CA ARG A 103 -24.59 0.91 -9.82
C ARG A 103 -23.72 1.73 -10.78
N PRO A 104 -24.10 2.96 -11.09
CA PRO A 104 -23.25 3.85 -11.88
C PRO A 104 -21.97 4.22 -11.14
N VAL A 105 -21.00 4.73 -11.89
CA VAL A 105 -19.72 5.24 -11.36
C VAL A 105 -19.67 6.75 -11.55
N ILE A 106 -19.20 7.44 -10.55
CA ILE A 106 -18.85 8.86 -10.58
C ILE A 106 -17.38 9.03 -10.22
N ALA A 107 -16.82 10.19 -10.50
CA ALA A 107 -15.43 10.58 -10.39
C ALA A 107 -14.53 9.95 -11.48
N ASN A 108 -14.06 8.72 -11.34
CA ASN A 108 -13.09 8.06 -12.22
C ASN A 108 -11.88 8.96 -12.55
N CYS A 109 -11.22 9.47 -11.54
CA CYS A 109 -10.12 10.44 -11.65
C CYS A 109 -8.96 10.10 -10.70
N VAL A 110 -7.84 10.80 -10.89
CA VAL A 110 -6.73 10.79 -9.92
C VAL A 110 -7.05 11.80 -8.81
N ALA A 111 -7.14 11.32 -7.58
CA ALA A 111 -7.44 12.19 -6.45
C ALA A 111 -6.90 11.63 -5.11
N SER A 112 -6.77 12.50 -4.12
CA SER A 112 -6.66 12.05 -2.73
C SER A 112 -8.03 11.59 -2.22
N GLY A 113 -8.05 10.58 -1.33
CA GLY A 113 -9.31 10.05 -0.81
C GLY A 113 -10.15 11.07 -0.03
N THR A 114 -9.54 12.09 0.58
CA THR A 114 -10.27 13.17 1.25
C THR A 114 -10.87 14.15 0.27
N ALA A 115 -10.13 14.53 -0.77
CA ALA A 115 -10.60 15.46 -1.78
C ALA A 115 -11.78 14.88 -2.60
N VAL A 116 -11.65 13.64 -3.08
CA VAL A 116 -12.69 13.00 -3.90
C VAL A 116 -14.00 12.76 -3.09
N ILE A 117 -13.89 12.41 -1.81
CA ILE A 117 -15.07 12.30 -0.95
C ILE A 117 -15.73 13.66 -0.76
N ALA A 118 -14.95 14.71 -0.48
CA ALA A 118 -15.49 16.06 -0.30
C ALA A 118 -16.22 16.57 -1.56
N GLU A 119 -15.74 16.21 -2.75
CA GLU A 119 -16.30 16.63 -4.03
C GLU A 119 -17.53 15.83 -4.44
N PHE A 120 -17.53 14.50 -4.24
CA PHE A 120 -18.54 13.61 -4.84
C PHE A 120 -19.52 12.97 -3.83
N ALA A 121 -19.37 13.19 -2.52
CA ALA A 121 -20.25 12.54 -1.53
C ALA A 121 -21.73 12.92 -1.69
N GLU A 122 -22.05 14.19 -1.93
CA GLU A 122 -23.42 14.63 -2.15
C GLU A 122 -24.04 14.06 -3.44
N GLU A 123 -23.22 13.90 -4.48
CA GLU A 123 -23.66 13.24 -5.72
C GLU A 123 -23.89 11.76 -5.47
N GLN A 124 -23.05 11.08 -4.72
CA GLN A 124 -23.28 9.69 -4.30
C GLN A 124 -24.59 9.54 -3.54
N GLN A 125 -24.88 10.44 -2.59
CA GLN A 125 -26.14 10.43 -1.83
C GLN A 125 -27.37 10.49 -2.74
N ARG A 126 -27.31 11.33 -3.77
CA ARG A 126 -28.42 11.53 -4.69
C ARG A 126 -28.59 10.41 -5.70
N THR A 127 -27.48 9.80 -6.14
CA THR A 127 -27.48 8.84 -7.26
C THR A 127 -27.31 7.39 -6.86
N GLY A 128 -26.77 7.13 -5.67
CA GLY A 128 -26.35 5.80 -5.22
C GLY A 128 -25.14 5.25 -5.97
N ALA A 129 -24.36 6.10 -6.66
CA ALA A 129 -23.22 5.72 -7.48
C ALA A 129 -22.00 5.33 -6.64
N TRP A 130 -21.11 4.52 -7.21
CA TRP A 130 -19.78 4.30 -6.68
C TRP A 130 -18.89 5.51 -6.95
N ILE A 131 -18.18 6.03 -5.94
CA ILE A 131 -17.09 6.99 -6.14
C ILE A 131 -15.83 6.17 -6.44
N VAL A 132 -15.47 6.06 -7.74
CA VAL A 132 -14.26 5.36 -8.18
C VAL A 132 -13.14 6.36 -8.42
N TYR A 133 -11.94 6.07 -7.92
CA TYR A 133 -10.78 6.93 -8.13
C TYR A 133 -9.47 6.14 -8.03
N THR A 134 -8.40 6.74 -8.47
CA THR A 134 -7.04 6.21 -8.37
C THR A 134 -6.09 7.25 -7.76
N SER A 135 -4.83 6.89 -7.62
CA SER A 135 -3.74 7.77 -7.19
C SER A 135 -2.51 7.56 -8.07
N ALA A 136 -1.36 8.09 -7.68
CA ALA A 136 -0.09 7.78 -8.36
C ALA A 136 0.31 6.30 -8.27
N ASP A 137 -0.23 5.59 -7.27
CA ASP A 137 -0.04 4.14 -7.13
C ASP A 137 -0.96 3.37 -8.10
N SER A 138 -0.64 2.09 -8.33
CA SER A 138 -1.47 1.17 -9.10
C SER A 138 -2.64 0.65 -8.27
N VAL A 139 -3.70 1.44 -8.12
CA VAL A 139 -4.84 1.12 -7.25
C VAL A 139 -6.18 1.48 -7.88
N PHE A 140 -7.20 0.65 -7.65
CA PHE A 140 -8.60 0.92 -7.94
C PHE A 140 -9.31 1.14 -6.60
N GLN A 141 -9.77 2.35 -6.31
CA GLN A 141 -10.35 2.70 -5.03
C GLN A 141 -11.83 2.99 -5.18
N ILE A 142 -12.65 2.44 -4.28
CA ILE A 142 -14.10 2.64 -4.25
C ILE A 142 -14.45 3.29 -2.90
N ALA A 143 -14.91 4.55 -2.93
CA ALA A 143 -15.42 5.19 -1.73
C ALA A 143 -16.95 5.12 -1.67
N ALA A 144 -17.47 4.85 -0.47
CA ALA A 144 -18.91 4.79 -0.21
C ALA A 144 -19.24 5.22 1.22
N HIS A 145 -20.34 5.95 1.37
CA HIS A 145 -20.87 6.33 2.68
C HIS A 145 -21.60 5.14 3.31
N GLU A 146 -21.25 4.79 4.54
CA GLU A 146 -21.72 3.56 5.19
C GLU A 146 -23.24 3.52 5.46
N GLU A 147 -23.89 4.66 5.58
CA GLU A 147 -25.34 4.72 5.77
C GLU A 147 -26.14 4.61 4.48
N TRP A 148 -25.53 4.89 3.31
CA TRP A 148 -26.21 4.87 2.00
C TRP A 148 -25.89 3.61 1.21
N ILE A 149 -24.71 3.07 1.40
CA ILE A 149 -24.24 1.82 0.80
C ILE A 149 -23.61 1.00 1.90
N SER A 150 -24.14 -0.17 2.18
CA SER A 150 -23.63 -1.01 3.27
C SER A 150 -22.17 -1.45 3.04
N LEU A 151 -21.47 -1.72 4.14
CA LEU A 151 -20.11 -2.26 4.07
C LEU A 151 -20.04 -3.55 3.28
N ASP A 152 -21.01 -4.45 3.46
CA ASP A 152 -21.06 -5.72 2.73
C ASP A 152 -21.18 -5.50 1.22
N GLU A 153 -21.99 -4.52 0.80
CA GLU A 153 -22.14 -4.18 -0.61
C GLU A 153 -20.86 -3.56 -1.17
N LEU A 154 -20.21 -2.64 -0.41
CA LEU A 154 -18.92 -2.06 -0.79
C LEU A 154 -17.83 -3.14 -0.91
N TYR A 155 -17.76 -4.06 0.04
CA TYR A 155 -16.77 -5.14 0.01
C TYR A 155 -17.01 -6.08 -1.16
N ARG A 156 -18.29 -6.42 -1.44
CA ARG A 156 -18.64 -7.22 -2.60
C ARG A 156 -18.27 -6.54 -3.92
N ALA A 157 -18.48 -5.23 -4.02
CA ALA A 157 -18.05 -4.46 -5.19
C ALA A 157 -16.51 -4.49 -5.36
N CYS A 158 -15.75 -4.42 -4.28
CA CYS A 158 -14.29 -4.55 -4.32
C CYS A 158 -13.83 -5.95 -4.75
N GLU A 159 -14.51 -7.01 -4.32
CA GLU A 159 -14.24 -8.38 -4.76
C GLU A 159 -14.49 -8.53 -6.27
N ILE A 160 -15.63 -8.05 -6.76
CA ILE A 160 -15.96 -8.02 -8.19
C ILE A 160 -14.91 -7.25 -8.99
N ALA A 161 -14.50 -6.06 -8.51
CA ALA A 161 -13.45 -5.29 -9.16
C ALA A 161 -12.12 -6.06 -9.18
N ARG A 162 -11.74 -6.74 -8.08
CA ARG A 162 -10.51 -7.54 -8.02
C ARG A 162 -10.52 -8.69 -9.02
N GLU A 163 -11.65 -9.38 -9.19
CA GLU A 163 -11.81 -10.46 -10.16
C GLU A 163 -11.74 -9.97 -11.62
N GLN A 164 -12.25 -8.77 -11.91
CA GLN A 164 -12.28 -8.19 -13.25
C GLN A 164 -10.95 -7.53 -13.66
N LEU A 165 -10.20 -6.97 -12.71
CA LEU A 165 -8.96 -6.24 -12.96
C LEU A 165 -7.79 -7.22 -13.14
N VAL A 166 -7.81 -7.93 -14.27
CA VAL A 166 -6.75 -8.83 -14.75
C VAL A 166 -5.95 -8.15 -15.86
N ALA A 167 -4.81 -8.72 -16.24
CA ALA A 167 -3.98 -8.13 -17.30
C ALA A 167 -4.78 -7.80 -18.58
N PRO A 168 -4.60 -6.62 -19.16
CA PRO A 168 -3.58 -5.61 -18.88
C PRO A 168 -3.95 -4.59 -17.79
N HIS A 169 -5.07 -4.79 -17.05
CA HIS A 169 -5.60 -3.88 -16.05
C HIS A 169 -5.40 -4.40 -14.61
N ASP A 170 -4.42 -5.23 -14.39
CA ASP A 170 -4.10 -5.92 -13.14
C ASP A 170 -3.46 -4.99 -12.09
N VAL A 171 -4.20 -3.96 -11.66
CA VAL A 171 -3.73 -3.06 -10.58
C VAL A 171 -3.31 -3.84 -9.34
N SER A 172 -2.33 -3.33 -8.63
CA SER A 172 -1.77 -4.01 -7.44
C SER A 172 -2.80 -4.22 -6.33
N ARG A 173 -3.74 -3.28 -6.16
CA ARG A 173 -4.77 -3.35 -5.10
C ARG A 173 -6.09 -2.76 -5.56
N VAL A 174 -7.19 -3.38 -5.12
CA VAL A 174 -8.51 -2.75 -5.02
C VAL A 174 -8.73 -2.35 -3.58
N ILE A 175 -9.26 -1.16 -3.30
CA ILE A 175 -9.35 -0.62 -1.95
C ILE A 175 -10.78 -0.14 -1.67
N ALA A 176 -11.42 -0.73 -0.65
CA ALA A 176 -12.62 -0.19 -0.05
C ALA A 176 -12.29 1.02 0.83
N ARG A 177 -12.94 2.16 0.56
CA ARG A 177 -12.77 3.42 1.29
C ARG A 177 -14.08 3.91 1.89
N PRO A 178 -14.59 3.24 2.92
CA PRO A 178 -15.81 3.69 3.57
C PRO A 178 -15.62 5.01 4.31
N PHE A 179 -16.69 5.81 4.35
CA PHE A 179 -16.71 7.08 5.05
C PHE A 179 -18.09 7.34 5.67
N VAL A 180 -18.15 8.30 6.58
CA VAL A 180 -19.36 8.77 7.27
C VAL A 180 -19.35 10.29 7.36
N GLY A 181 -20.44 10.88 7.87
CA GLY A 181 -20.51 12.31 8.14
C GLY A 181 -21.60 13.00 7.32
N THR A 182 -21.51 14.31 7.24
CA THR A 182 -22.46 15.17 6.51
C THR A 182 -21.69 16.19 5.68
N SER A 183 -22.40 16.92 4.84
CA SER A 183 -21.80 17.96 3.98
C SER A 183 -20.83 18.86 4.75
N GLY A 184 -19.61 18.98 4.24
CA GLY A 184 -18.51 19.74 4.82
C GLY A 184 -17.76 19.05 5.99
N ALA A 185 -18.22 17.88 6.48
CA ALA A 185 -17.62 17.17 7.61
C ALA A 185 -17.50 15.64 7.37
N TRP A 186 -17.04 15.25 6.16
CA TRP A 186 -16.83 13.86 5.80
C TRP A 186 -15.60 13.27 6.48
N THR A 187 -15.72 12.07 7.02
CA THR A 187 -14.64 11.37 7.73
C THR A 187 -14.53 9.92 7.26
N ARG A 188 -13.32 9.50 6.87
CA ARG A 188 -13.05 8.10 6.54
C ARG A 188 -13.08 7.25 7.80
N THR A 189 -13.67 6.07 7.71
CA THR A 189 -13.75 5.13 8.83
C THR A 189 -12.56 4.17 8.87
N ALA A 190 -12.44 3.41 9.94
CA ALA A 190 -11.47 2.33 10.09
C ALA A 190 -11.83 1.07 9.29
N ASN A 191 -13.03 1.00 8.70
CA ASN A 191 -13.56 -0.15 7.95
C ASN A 191 -12.96 -0.27 6.54
N ARG A 192 -11.78 0.31 6.30
CA ARG A 192 -11.02 0.12 5.07
C ARG A 192 -10.62 -1.34 4.91
N ARG A 193 -10.73 -1.84 3.66
CA ARG A 193 -10.16 -3.13 3.26
C ARG A 193 -9.37 -3.00 1.96
N ASP A 194 -8.23 -3.69 1.89
CA ASP A 194 -7.39 -3.76 0.72
C ASP A 194 -7.49 -5.19 0.13
N TYR A 195 -7.74 -5.28 -1.17
CA TYR A 195 -7.83 -6.52 -1.93
C TYR A 195 -6.65 -6.56 -2.90
N SER A 196 -5.55 -7.11 -2.45
CA SER A 196 -4.31 -7.18 -3.23
C SER A 196 -4.37 -8.28 -4.28
N ILE A 197 -3.62 -8.09 -5.36
CA ILE A 197 -3.32 -9.18 -6.29
C ILE A 197 -2.38 -10.18 -5.61
N GLN A 198 -2.53 -11.46 -5.91
CA GLN A 198 -1.63 -12.48 -5.37
C GLN A 198 -0.26 -12.42 -6.06
N PRO A 199 0.83 -12.73 -5.34
CA PRO A 199 2.14 -12.90 -5.96
C PRO A 199 2.09 -13.90 -7.12
N PRO A 200 2.59 -13.54 -8.32
CA PRO A 200 2.52 -14.43 -9.49
C PRO A 200 3.52 -15.59 -9.45
N GLY A 201 4.39 -15.63 -8.45
CA GLY A 201 5.41 -16.65 -8.27
C GLY A 201 5.54 -17.09 -6.82
N ILE A 202 6.52 -17.96 -6.58
CA ILE A 202 6.88 -18.45 -5.24
C ILE A 202 7.70 -17.38 -4.52
N THR A 203 7.33 -17.08 -3.28
CA THR A 203 8.05 -16.15 -2.41
C THR A 203 8.75 -16.90 -1.28
N LEU A 204 9.62 -16.22 -0.54
CA LEU A 204 10.22 -16.76 0.69
C LEU A 204 9.15 -17.25 1.68
N LEU A 205 8.00 -16.58 1.75
CA LEU A 205 6.91 -16.97 2.65
C LEU A 205 6.35 -18.34 2.29
N ASP A 206 6.19 -18.63 0.99
CA ASP A 206 5.75 -19.95 0.53
C ASP A 206 6.77 -21.07 0.86
N VAL A 207 8.05 -20.76 0.71
CA VAL A 207 9.14 -21.71 1.03
C VAL A 207 9.17 -22.01 2.52
N LEU A 208 9.04 -20.99 3.36
CA LEU A 208 8.99 -21.15 4.82
C LEU A 208 7.74 -21.91 5.25
N GLU A 209 6.59 -21.66 4.60
CA GLU A 209 5.36 -22.44 4.85
C GLU A 209 5.54 -23.92 4.56
N ALA A 210 6.05 -24.23 3.37
CA ALA A 210 6.31 -25.61 2.96
C ALA A 210 7.31 -26.34 3.87
N ALA A 211 8.25 -25.59 4.46
CA ALA A 211 9.22 -26.11 5.43
C ALA A 211 8.69 -26.20 6.87
N GLY A 212 7.43 -25.81 7.14
CA GLY A 212 6.84 -25.78 8.47
C GLY A 212 7.45 -24.75 9.43
N VAL A 213 8.14 -23.74 8.90
CA VAL A 213 8.74 -22.66 9.71
C VAL A 213 7.65 -21.69 10.17
N PRO A 214 7.54 -21.38 11.47
CA PRO A 214 6.59 -20.40 11.99
C PRO A 214 6.82 -19.02 11.36
N ARG A 215 5.74 -18.36 10.98
CA ARG A 215 5.74 -17.03 10.38
C ARG A 215 4.68 -16.16 11.05
N ALA A 216 4.99 -14.90 11.24
CA ALA A 216 4.02 -13.90 11.71
C ALA A 216 4.28 -12.56 11.05
N GLY A 217 3.20 -11.89 10.69
CA GLY A 217 3.23 -10.50 10.22
C GLY A 217 2.75 -9.54 11.32
N VAL A 218 3.23 -8.34 11.30
CA VAL A 218 2.73 -7.23 12.11
C VAL A 218 2.40 -6.06 11.20
N GLY A 219 1.21 -5.49 11.34
CA GLY A 219 0.68 -4.48 10.44
C GLY A 219 0.05 -5.10 9.20
N LYS A 220 0.30 -4.55 8.03
CA LYS A 220 -0.38 -4.89 6.76
C LYS A 220 0.39 -5.87 5.87
N VAL A 221 1.26 -6.68 6.43
CA VAL A 221 2.10 -7.56 5.60
C VAL A 221 1.27 -8.58 4.85
N ASP A 222 0.28 -9.19 5.49
CA ASP A 222 -0.64 -10.15 4.86
C ASP A 222 -1.45 -9.54 3.71
N ASP A 223 -1.90 -8.28 3.85
CA ASP A 223 -2.60 -7.57 2.77
C ASP A 223 -1.76 -7.51 1.49
N LEU A 224 -0.43 -7.32 1.61
CA LEU A 224 0.47 -7.19 0.47
C LEU A 224 0.78 -8.51 -0.23
N PHE A 225 0.52 -9.64 0.43
CA PHE A 225 0.61 -10.99 -0.13
C PHE A 225 -0.76 -11.63 -0.37
N ALA A 226 -1.85 -10.84 -0.29
CA ALA A 226 -3.23 -11.34 -0.40
C ALA A 226 -3.53 -12.53 0.55
N GLY A 227 -2.98 -12.49 1.76
CA GLY A 227 -3.10 -13.53 2.78
C GLY A 227 -2.33 -14.82 2.49
N ARG A 228 -1.57 -14.89 1.39
CA ARG A 228 -0.84 -16.08 0.99
C ARG A 228 0.38 -16.30 1.88
N ALA A 229 0.42 -17.48 2.50
CA ALA A 229 1.52 -17.97 3.32
C ALA A 229 1.91 -17.09 4.54
N ILE A 230 1.10 -16.11 4.93
CA ILE A 230 1.32 -15.28 6.11
C ILE A 230 0.00 -14.76 6.66
N GLN A 231 -0.07 -14.62 7.98
CA GLN A 231 -1.12 -13.92 8.68
C GLN A 231 -0.49 -12.82 9.52
N SER A 232 -1.16 -11.68 9.62
CA SER A 232 -0.67 -10.53 10.37
C SER A 232 -1.59 -10.19 11.54
N ARG A 233 -0.98 -9.74 12.62
CA ARG A 233 -1.67 -8.94 13.63
C ARG A 233 -1.73 -7.50 13.13
N HIS A 234 -2.90 -7.05 12.69
CA HIS A 234 -3.10 -5.65 12.35
C HIS A 234 -3.04 -4.78 13.60
N THR A 235 -2.42 -3.61 13.48
CA THR A 235 -2.18 -2.69 14.59
C THR A 235 -2.63 -1.29 14.21
N SER A 236 -3.05 -0.52 15.19
CA SER A 236 -3.58 0.84 15.01
C SER A 236 -2.47 1.87 14.76
N ASP A 237 -1.29 1.65 15.38
CA ASP A 237 -0.16 2.57 15.32
C ASP A 237 1.19 1.85 15.45
N ASN A 238 2.28 2.63 15.37
CA ASN A 238 3.64 2.10 15.45
C ASN A 238 4.01 1.59 16.84
N VAL A 239 3.43 2.12 17.91
CA VAL A 239 3.72 1.69 19.29
C VAL A 239 3.18 0.29 19.50
N GLU A 240 1.90 0.07 19.15
CA GLU A 240 1.29 -1.26 19.18
C GLU A 240 2.05 -2.25 18.29
N GLY A 241 2.50 -1.80 17.11
CA GLY A 241 3.31 -2.61 16.20
C GLY A 241 4.62 -3.08 16.83
N LEU A 242 5.36 -2.18 17.46
CA LEU A 242 6.61 -2.51 18.15
C LEU A 242 6.38 -3.47 19.33
N GLU A 243 5.32 -3.28 20.11
CA GLU A 243 4.96 -4.20 21.18
C GLU A 243 4.58 -5.59 20.66
N ALA A 244 3.88 -5.66 19.53
CA ALA A 244 3.52 -6.94 18.89
C ALA A 244 4.78 -7.70 18.42
N ILE A 245 5.73 -7.00 17.79
CA ILE A 245 7.01 -7.58 17.37
C ILE A 245 7.78 -8.10 18.58
N ARG A 246 7.89 -7.30 19.65
CA ARG A 246 8.59 -7.68 20.86
C ARG A 246 8.04 -8.97 21.48
N ARG A 247 6.71 -9.06 21.62
CA ARG A 247 6.04 -10.26 22.17
C ARG A 247 6.22 -11.51 21.32
N TRP A 248 6.48 -11.36 20.04
CA TRP A 248 6.70 -12.48 19.14
C TRP A 248 8.16 -12.97 19.20
N LEU A 249 9.10 -12.10 19.54
CA LEU A 249 10.53 -12.41 19.68
C LEU A 249 10.89 -12.99 21.06
N ASP A 250 10.11 -12.68 22.12
CA ASP A 250 10.24 -13.22 23.47
C ASP A 250 9.64 -14.65 23.54
#